data_e2409a0a27cec2d8af16b8bad5d49ff4
#
_entry.id   e2409a0a27cec2d8af16b8bad5d49ff4
#
_cell.length_a   1.000
_cell.length_b   1.000
_cell.length_c   1.000
_cell.angle_alpha   90.00
_cell.angle_beta   90.00
_cell.angle_gamma   90.00
#
_symmetry.space_group_name_H-M   'P 1'
#
loop_
_entity.id
_entity.type
_entity.pdbx_description
1 polymer ?
#
loop_
_entity_poly.entity_id
_entity_poly.type
_entity_poly.pdbx_seq_one_letter_code
_entity_poly.pdbx_strand_id
1 'polypeptide(L)'
;MVKVTILETLKDEILKKFKGESKIVFKQMYSLAENPHKGKLLGNVGGIVIKELRYKSFRFYFIADGYKLKIMEESKLVDLLIRFVRMSDKKDQQQTINKIRKILLNFGLKRFD
;
A
#
# COMPACT_ATOMS: atom_id res chain seq x y z
N MET A 1 -2.46 2.66 -16.98
CA MET A 1 -3.22 1.60 -16.30
C MET A 1 -2.70 1.39 -14.89
N VAL A 2 -3.59 1.27 -13.94
CA VAL A 2 -3.21 1.06 -12.54
C VAL A 2 -3.52 -0.38 -12.15
N LYS A 3 -2.50 -1.06 -11.60
CA LYS A 3 -2.63 -2.41 -11.08
C LYS A 3 -2.43 -2.36 -9.57
N VAL A 4 -3.37 -2.93 -8.81
CA VAL A 4 -3.27 -3.07 -7.36
C VAL A 4 -2.99 -4.52 -7.02
N THR A 5 -1.94 -4.76 -6.25
CA THR A 5 -1.60 -6.09 -5.74
C THR A 5 -1.53 -6.07 -4.23
N ILE A 6 -1.78 -7.20 -3.62
CA ILE A 6 -1.69 -7.38 -2.16
C ILE A 6 -0.82 -8.61 -1.93
N LEU A 7 0.21 -8.48 -1.08
CA LEU A 7 1.06 -9.62 -0.74
C LEU A 7 0.21 -10.77 -0.18
N GLU A 8 0.55 -11.99 -0.55
CA GLU A 8 -0.19 -13.18 -0.10
C GLU A 8 -0.23 -13.29 1.42
N THR A 9 0.90 -13.02 2.10
CA THR A 9 0.95 -13.02 3.55
C THR A 9 0.00 -12.00 4.17
N LEU A 10 -0.12 -10.83 3.54
CA LEU A 10 -1.04 -9.79 3.99
C LEU A 10 -2.49 -10.20 3.74
N LYS A 11 -2.79 -10.82 2.60
CA LYS A 11 -4.14 -11.36 2.34
C LYS A 11 -4.56 -12.33 3.43
N ASP A 12 -3.66 -13.22 3.82
CA ASP A 12 -3.94 -14.22 4.86
C ASP A 12 -4.20 -13.54 6.22
N GLU A 13 -3.41 -12.51 6.55
CA GLU A 13 -3.65 -11.73 7.77
C GLU A 13 -5.02 -11.08 7.77
N ILE A 14 -5.41 -10.47 6.65
CA ILE A 14 -6.70 -9.80 6.51
C ILE A 14 -7.84 -10.80 6.67
N LEU A 15 -7.75 -11.95 6.03
CA LEU A 15 -8.76 -12.99 6.12
C LEU A 15 -8.94 -13.49 7.55
N LYS A 16 -7.84 -13.69 8.26
CA LYS A 16 -7.87 -14.12 9.66
C LYS A 16 -8.43 -13.07 10.60
N LYS A 17 -8.07 -11.81 10.37
CA LYS A 17 -8.43 -10.70 11.25
C LYS A 17 -9.88 -10.26 11.06
N PHE A 18 -10.30 -10.09 9.82
CA PHE A 18 -11.58 -9.47 9.50
C PHE A 18 -12.67 -10.47 9.13
N LYS A 19 -12.30 -11.70 8.83
CA LYS A 19 -13.26 -12.77 8.49
C LYS A 19 -14.28 -12.32 7.45
N GLY A 20 -15.57 -12.25 7.82
CA GLY A 20 -16.61 -11.83 6.89
C GLY A 20 -16.48 -10.40 6.37
N GLU A 21 -15.82 -9.50 7.12
CA GLU A 21 -15.57 -8.13 6.68
C GLU A 21 -14.39 -8.03 5.70
N SER A 22 -13.65 -9.11 5.48
CA SER A 22 -12.51 -9.10 4.56
C SER A 22 -12.86 -8.63 3.16
N LYS A 23 -14.05 -8.96 2.69
CA LYS A 23 -14.55 -8.50 1.38
C LYS A 23 -14.59 -6.98 1.28
N ILE A 24 -15.02 -6.32 2.34
CA ILE A 24 -15.10 -4.85 2.39
C ILE A 24 -13.70 -4.27 2.34
N VAL A 25 -12.77 -4.83 3.11
CA VAL A 25 -11.37 -4.40 3.16
C VAL A 25 -10.73 -4.54 1.77
N PHE A 26 -10.83 -5.70 1.15
CA PHE A 26 -10.27 -5.94 -0.18
C PHE A 26 -10.88 -5.01 -1.23
N LYS A 27 -12.18 -4.76 -1.17
CA LYS A 27 -12.85 -3.85 -2.09
C LYS A 27 -12.26 -2.43 -1.99
N GLN A 28 -12.02 -1.96 -0.78
CA GLN A 28 -11.40 -0.65 -0.57
C GLN A 28 -9.98 -0.61 -1.09
N MET A 29 -9.19 -1.66 -0.85
CA MET A 29 -7.81 -1.74 -1.32
C MET A 29 -7.76 -1.72 -2.85
N TYR A 30 -8.55 -2.54 -3.51
CA TYR A 30 -8.59 -2.60 -4.97
C TYR A 30 -9.19 -1.36 -5.63
N SER A 31 -9.97 -0.56 -4.89
CA SER A 31 -10.55 0.69 -5.41
C SER A 31 -9.50 1.73 -5.78
N LEU A 32 -8.25 1.56 -5.31
CA LEU A 32 -7.15 2.43 -5.70
C LEU A 32 -6.82 2.32 -7.20
N ALA A 33 -7.23 1.25 -7.87
CA ALA A 33 -7.07 1.15 -9.32
C ALA A 33 -7.80 2.27 -10.05
N GLU A 34 -8.92 2.73 -9.49
CA GLU A 34 -9.74 3.81 -10.06
C GLU A 34 -9.44 5.16 -9.42
N ASN A 35 -8.80 5.17 -8.25
CA ASN A 35 -8.45 6.38 -7.53
C ASN A 35 -7.04 6.26 -6.92
N PRO A 36 -5.99 6.28 -7.76
CA PRO A 36 -4.63 5.98 -7.32
C PRO A 36 -4.02 7.03 -6.39
N HIS A 37 -4.60 8.24 -6.31
CA HIS A 37 -4.09 9.28 -5.42
C HIS A 37 -4.70 9.23 -4.02
N LYS A 38 -5.63 8.32 -3.78
CA LYS A 38 -6.22 8.12 -2.47
C LYS A 38 -5.18 7.58 -1.48
N GLY A 39 -5.38 7.90 -0.21
CA GLY A 39 -4.49 7.47 0.86
C GLY A 39 -3.61 8.60 1.36
N LYS A 40 -3.08 8.43 2.57
CA LYS A 40 -2.23 9.41 3.22
C LYS A 40 -0.75 9.13 2.93
N LEU A 41 -0.03 10.13 2.46
CA LEU A 41 1.41 10.01 2.24
C LEU A 41 2.13 9.99 3.59
N LEU A 42 2.98 8.97 3.79
CA LEU A 42 3.75 8.79 5.01
C LEU A 42 5.24 9.05 4.82
N GLY A 43 5.75 8.86 3.61
CA GLY A 43 7.16 9.08 3.35
C GLY A 43 7.57 8.67 1.95
N ASN A 44 8.87 8.86 1.68
CA ASN A 44 9.49 8.55 0.41
C ASN A 44 10.87 7.95 0.67
N VAL A 45 11.18 6.84 0.02
CA VAL A 45 12.48 6.19 0.10
C VAL A 45 12.95 5.91 -1.32
N GLY A 46 13.98 6.66 -1.77
CA GLY A 46 14.56 6.45 -3.09
C GLY A 46 13.57 6.57 -4.24
N GLY A 47 12.59 7.47 -4.12
CA GLY A 47 11.56 7.66 -5.13
C GLY A 47 10.32 6.78 -4.96
N ILE A 48 10.35 5.86 -3.99
CA ILE A 48 9.19 5.02 -3.68
C ILE A 48 8.39 5.69 -2.57
N VAL A 49 7.12 5.99 -2.81
CA VAL A 49 6.24 6.56 -1.81
C VAL A 49 5.63 5.46 -0.94
N ILE A 50 5.48 5.76 0.34
CA ILE A 50 4.80 4.92 1.31
C ILE A 50 3.51 5.65 1.68
N LYS A 51 2.37 4.99 1.53
CA LYS A 51 1.07 5.57 1.83
C LYS A 51 0.25 4.61 2.68
N GLU A 52 -0.77 5.14 3.35
CA GLU A 52 -1.70 4.31 4.12
C GLU A 52 -3.15 4.52 3.69
N LEU A 53 -3.91 3.45 3.79
CA LEU A 53 -5.35 3.44 3.68
C LEU A 53 -5.91 2.97 5.03
N ARG A 54 -6.90 3.68 5.56
CA ARG A 54 -7.49 3.32 6.86
C ARG A 54 -8.81 2.58 6.69
N TYR A 55 -8.99 1.59 7.54
CA TYR A 55 -10.27 0.92 7.71
C TYR A 55 -10.49 0.71 9.21
N LYS A 56 -11.47 1.41 9.79
CA LYS A 56 -11.71 1.42 11.24
C LYS A 56 -10.42 1.85 11.98
N SER A 57 -9.96 1.06 12.95
CA SER A 57 -8.72 1.35 13.69
C SER A 57 -7.48 0.78 13.04
N PHE A 58 -7.61 0.15 11.87
CA PHE A 58 -6.50 -0.49 11.16
C PHE A 58 -6.00 0.35 10.00
N ARG A 59 -4.73 0.15 9.67
CA ARG A 59 -4.04 0.81 8.57
C ARG A 59 -3.43 -0.21 7.64
N PHE A 60 -3.60 0.02 6.36
CA PHE A 60 -3.04 -0.83 5.30
C PHE A 60 -2.04 0.01 4.53
N TYR A 61 -0.78 -0.43 4.53
CA TYR A 61 0.33 0.32 3.93
C TYR A 61 0.59 -0.18 2.53
N PHE A 62 0.76 0.76 1.63
CA PHE A 62 1.09 0.43 0.24
C PHE A 62 2.21 1.31 -0.26
N ILE A 63 2.90 0.80 -1.28
CA ILE A 63 4.03 1.46 -1.91
C ILE A 63 3.77 1.59 -3.41
N ALA A 64 4.36 2.63 -3.99
CA ALA A 64 4.26 2.90 -5.42
C ALA A 64 5.44 3.76 -5.87
N ASP A 65 5.73 3.74 -7.16
CA ASP A 65 6.71 4.64 -7.77
C ASP A 65 6.16 6.06 -7.71
N GLY A 66 6.82 6.93 -6.97
CA GLY A 66 6.36 8.29 -6.73
C GLY A 66 6.38 9.17 -7.98
N TYR A 67 7.35 8.94 -8.87
CA TYR A 67 7.42 9.66 -10.14
C TYR A 67 6.24 9.30 -11.05
N LYS A 68 5.98 8.02 -11.20
CA LYS A 68 4.85 7.55 -12.02
C LYS A 68 3.52 8.04 -11.45
N LEU A 69 3.36 7.99 -10.13
CA LEU A 69 2.15 8.49 -9.48
C LEU A 69 1.93 9.98 -9.77
N LYS A 70 2.99 10.77 -9.75
CA LYS A 70 2.93 12.20 -10.02
C LYS A 70 2.55 12.48 -11.48
N ILE A 71 3.18 11.82 -12.44
CA ILE A 71 2.91 12.08 -13.85
C ILE A 71 1.57 11.56 -14.33
N MET A 72 0.92 10.67 -13.58
CA MET A 72 -0.43 10.23 -13.89
C MET A 72 -1.47 11.35 -13.86
N GLU A 73 -1.18 12.43 -13.14
CA GLU A 73 -2.04 13.62 -13.16
C GLU A 73 -2.09 14.26 -14.55
N GLU A 74 -1.02 14.10 -15.32
CA GLU A 74 -0.86 14.71 -16.65
C GLU A 74 -1.10 13.73 -17.79
N SER A 75 -0.94 12.41 -17.54
CA SER A 75 -1.08 11.41 -18.58
C SER A 75 -1.70 10.13 -18.04
N LYS A 76 -2.74 9.65 -18.72
CA LYS A 76 -3.40 8.38 -18.40
C LYS A 76 -2.70 7.16 -19.00
N LEU A 77 -1.61 7.38 -19.74
CA LEU A 77 -0.87 6.30 -20.42
C LEU A 77 0.22 5.67 -19.53
N VAL A 78 0.33 6.09 -18.30
CA VAL A 78 1.32 5.58 -17.36
C VAL A 78 0.83 4.29 -16.73
N ASP A 79 1.68 3.27 -16.72
CA ASP A 79 1.44 2.05 -15.97
C ASP A 79 1.95 2.22 -14.55
N LEU A 80 1.08 2.05 -13.57
CA LEU A 80 1.40 2.19 -12.16
C LEU A 80 1.06 0.90 -11.40
N LEU A 81 2.01 0.39 -10.65
CA LEU A 81 1.79 -0.70 -9.71
C LEU A 81 1.66 -0.12 -8.30
N ILE A 82 0.52 -0.39 -7.67
CA ILE A 82 0.28 -0.14 -6.25
C ILE A 82 0.35 -1.47 -5.53
N ARG A 83 1.21 -1.57 -4.53
CA ARG A 83 1.45 -2.83 -3.83
C ARG A 83 1.20 -2.67 -2.34
N PHE A 84 0.17 -3.33 -1.81
CA PHE A 84 -0.07 -3.39 -0.37
C PHE A 84 0.87 -4.42 0.24
N VAL A 85 1.57 -4.01 1.30
CA VAL A 85 2.68 -4.80 1.85
C VAL A 85 2.51 -5.16 3.32
N ARG A 86 1.87 -4.30 4.12
CA ARG A 86 1.73 -4.52 5.56
C ARG A 86 0.43 -3.92 6.08
N MET A 87 0.03 -4.36 7.26
CA MET A 87 -1.06 -3.74 8.01
C MET A 87 -0.64 -3.59 9.47
N SER A 88 -1.26 -2.67 10.17
CA SER A 88 -1.11 -2.52 11.62
C SER A 88 -2.34 -1.87 12.22
N ASP A 89 -2.43 -1.94 13.55
CA ASP A 89 -3.31 -1.06 14.30
C ASP A 89 -2.62 0.30 14.52
N LYS A 90 -3.30 1.21 15.23
CA LYS A 90 -2.75 2.52 15.54
C LYS A 90 -1.50 2.43 16.43
N LYS A 91 -1.47 1.49 17.34
CA LYS A 91 -0.39 1.31 18.31
C LYS A 91 0.94 0.98 17.64
N ASP A 92 0.92 0.11 16.61
CA ASP A 92 2.12 -0.39 15.95
C ASP A 92 2.45 0.37 14.65
N GLN A 93 1.80 1.50 14.42
CA GLN A 93 1.94 2.25 13.18
C GLN A 93 3.39 2.64 12.88
N GLN A 94 4.06 3.30 13.81
CA GLN A 94 5.42 3.79 13.57
C GLN A 94 6.42 2.65 13.37
N GLN A 95 6.28 1.60 14.15
CA GLN A 95 7.14 0.42 14.03
C GLN A 95 6.98 -0.23 12.66
N THR A 96 5.75 -0.34 12.17
CA THR A 96 5.47 -0.93 10.86
C THR A 96 6.04 -0.07 9.73
N ILE A 97 5.86 1.25 9.80
CA ILE A 97 6.44 2.18 8.83
C ILE A 97 7.95 2.05 8.77
N ASN A 98 8.60 1.97 9.95
CA ASN A 98 10.06 1.82 10.03
C ASN A 98 10.54 0.52 9.38
N LYS A 99 9.80 -0.58 9.54
CA LYS A 99 10.12 -1.85 8.89
C LYS A 99 10.02 -1.75 7.37
N ILE A 100 8.98 -1.09 6.87
CA ILE A 100 8.79 -0.87 5.43
C ILE A 100 9.96 -0.04 4.88
N ARG A 101 10.33 1.05 5.55
CA ARG A 101 11.46 1.89 5.15
C ARG A 101 12.75 1.09 5.09
N LYS A 102 13.01 0.26 6.09
CA LYS A 102 14.22 -0.56 6.16
C LYS A 102 14.31 -1.53 4.99
N ILE A 103 13.20 -2.18 4.65
CA ILE A 103 13.15 -3.10 3.52
C ILE A 103 13.44 -2.36 2.21
N LEU A 104 12.81 -1.19 2.01
CA LEU A 104 13.02 -0.39 0.81
C LEU A 104 14.46 0.09 0.68
N LEU A 105 15.08 0.53 1.79
CA LEU A 105 16.46 0.99 1.80
C LEU A 105 17.45 -0.12 1.46
N ASN A 106 17.22 -1.33 1.96
CA ASN A 106 18.17 -2.43 1.81
C ASN A 106 17.94 -3.27 0.56
N PHE A 107 16.70 -3.43 0.12
CA PHE A 107 16.35 -4.40 -0.92
C PHE A 107 15.51 -3.82 -2.06
N GLY A 108 14.97 -2.62 -1.91
CA GLY A 108 14.09 -2.01 -2.90
C GLY A 108 12.71 -2.65 -2.95
N LEU A 109 11.97 -2.39 -4.04
CA LEU A 109 10.58 -2.78 -4.21
C LEU A 109 10.30 -4.29 -4.20
N LYS A 110 11.29 -5.10 -4.53
CA LYS A 110 11.07 -6.52 -4.83
C LYS A 110 11.11 -7.45 -3.63
N ARG A 111 11.41 -6.94 -2.43
CA ARG A 111 11.70 -7.78 -1.26
C ARG A 111 10.70 -7.67 -0.11
N PHE A 112 9.42 -7.71 -0.41
CA PHE A 112 8.38 -7.67 0.63
C PHE A 112 7.77 -9.03 0.96
N ASP A 113 8.19 -10.05 0.32
CA ASP A 113 7.64 -11.41 0.52
C ASP A 113 8.02 -12.04 1.84
#